data_b9779b45661886ef23516ac0dadbebb7
#
_entry.id   b9779b45661886ef23516ac0dadbebb7
#
_cell.length_a   1.000
_cell.length_b   1.000
_cell.length_c   1.000
_cell.angle_alpha   90.00
_cell.angle_beta   90.00
_cell.angle_gamma   90.00
#
_symmetry.space_group_name_H-M   'P 1'
#
loop_
_entity.id
_entity.type
_entity.pdbx_description
1 polymer ?
#
loop_
_entity_poly.entity_id
_entity_poly.type
_entity_poly.pdbx_seq_one_letter_code
_entity_poly.pdbx_strand_id
1 'polypeptide(L)'
;QKTTTVVVKSAGSDRKNVKAEIEAKLKKARLDSIAIPGSSSVGSTGATDIMFGAHKIRIIYKPTSGGMNETTLNATITELAPALAYMSGKKKFRNASEFQQFLMTAKDNGVYVNDKDAKAGKAYVEIFPTSSKYAEKMDNAMAVLNYLWEEHAKSSIKQVYWGYRAKPKGVMPSHKGDLFIEYTSGSMLGVSLKAGGAKTSEPQLNTYVNKVFDDFGYSSKKEVLKKKVYDEIHSKIDLPINWTSRSEKITSISKIESLKEKDPNRYNALYDNMLDVVRNGLIDTFNTSKDDTIQYIKKMVIKKDEQVPLVVVKAIGKKFKFVTDEDAIETFIPKVTKINAYKSTSSKQDWFVDLIAGRETITMKMSVRTNKVPPDNKIAQDFNLAVKFNGIK
;
A
#
# COMPACT_ATOMS: atom_id res chain seq x y z
N GLN A 1 -18.78 -16.27 -29.98
CA GLN A 1 -17.34 -16.54 -29.78
C GLN A 1 -17.16 -17.51 -28.62
N LYS A 2 -16.57 -18.69 -28.85
CA LYS A 2 -16.34 -19.71 -27.80
C LYS A 2 -15.05 -19.32 -27.04
N THR A 3 -15.12 -19.27 -25.69
CA THR A 3 -13.96 -18.95 -24.85
C THR A 3 -13.59 -20.14 -23.98
N THR A 4 -12.35 -20.60 -24.09
CA THR A 4 -11.75 -21.59 -23.18
C THR A 4 -10.90 -20.87 -22.15
N THR A 5 -11.09 -21.18 -20.86
CA THR A 5 -10.29 -20.61 -19.79
C THR A 5 -9.27 -21.63 -19.29
N VAL A 6 -7.99 -21.27 -19.34
CA VAL A 6 -6.88 -22.03 -18.79
C VAL A 6 -6.43 -21.35 -17.50
N VAL A 7 -6.31 -22.10 -16.40
CA VAL A 7 -5.82 -21.59 -15.12
C VAL A 7 -4.40 -22.07 -14.88
N VAL A 8 -3.45 -21.15 -14.89
CA VAL A 8 -2.04 -21.41 -14.51
C VAL A 8 -1.89 -21.10 -13.02
N LYS A 9 -1.43 -22.09 -12.26
CA LYS A 9 -1.17 -21.94 -10.82
C LYS A 9 0.34 -21.84 -10.57
N SER A 10 0.76 -20.84 -9.81
CA SER A 10 2.16 -20.64 -9.40
C SER A 10 2.21 -20.03 -7.99
N ALA A 11 3.38 -20.00 -7.36
CA ALA A 11 3.56 -19.28 -6.10
C ALA A 11 3.11 -17.83 -6.23
N GLY A 12 2.55 -17.25 -5.17
CA GLY A 12 1.96 -15.90 -5.21
C GLY A 12 2.94 -14.82 -5.65
N SER A 13 4.22 -14.94 -5.24
CA SER A 13 5.34 -14.08 -5.64
C SER A 13 5.70 -14.21 -7.13
N ASP A 14 5.51 -15.39 -7.72
CA ASP A 14 6.03 -15.70 -9.06
C ASP A 14 5.00 -15.48 -10.18
N ARG A 15 3.73 -15.26 -9.85
CA ARG A 15 2.66 -15.12 -10.85
C ARG A 15 2.94 -14.11 -11.95
N LYS A 16 3.57 -12.98 -11.61
CA LYS A 16 3.92 -11.96 -12.61
C LYS A 16 5.02 -12.43 -13.53
N ASN A 17 6.03 -13.12 -12.98
CA ASN A 17 7.14 -13.68 -13.73
C ASN A 17 6.66 -14.80 -14.65
N VAL A 18 5.82 -15.71 -14.14
CA VAL A 18 5.19 -16.78 -14.92
C VAL A 18 4.33 -16.22 -16.05
N LYS A 19 3.56 -15.17 -15.79
CA LYS A 19 2.81 -14.47 -16.84
C LYS A 19 3.72 -13.90 -17.91
N ALA A 20 4.75 -13.17 -17.51
CA ALA A 20 5.71 -12.57 -18.44
C ALA A 20 6.45 -13.64 -19.28
N GLU A 21 6.83 -14.75 -18.67
CA GLU A 21 7.48 -15.88 -19.36
C GLU A 21 6.54 -16.54 -20.39
N ILE A 22 5.28 -16.77 -20.04
CA ILE A 22 4.28 -17.34 -20.96
C ILE A 22 4.03 -16.38 -22.12
N GLU A 23 3.86 -15.08 -21.85
CA GLU A 23 3.64 -14.06 -22.89
C GLU A 23 4.84 -13.95 -23.83
N ALA A 24 6.08 -14.03 -23.31
CA ALA A 24 7.29 -14.06 -24.11
C ALA A 24 7.37 -15.32 -25.01
N LYS A 25 7.00 -16.49 -24.49
CA LYS A 25 6.95 -17.73 -25.28
C LYS A 25 5.88 -17.67 -26.37
N LEU A 26 4.71 -17.09 -26.08
CA LEU A 26 3.63 -16.90 -27.05
C LEU A 26 4.07 -15.97 -28.18
N LYS A 27 4.74 -14.86 -27.84
CA LYS A 27 5.33 -13.92 -28.83
C LYS A 27 6.38 -14.61 -29.70
N LYS A 28 7.26 -15.41 -29.10
CA LYS A 28 8.27 -16.19 -29.85
C LYS A 28 7.62 -17.21 -30.78
N ALA A 29 6.51 -17.81 -30.37
CA ALA A 29 5.73 -18.74 -31.19
C ALA A 29 4.85 -18.03 -32.25
N ARG A 30 4.91 -16.70 -32.37
CA ARG A 30 4.10 -15.88 -33.28
C ARG A 30 2.58 -16.06 -33.08
N LEU A 31 2.18 -16.31 -31.82
CA LEU A 31 0.76 -16.37 -31.46
C LEU A 31 0.32 -14.97 -30.98
N ASP A 32 -0.77 -14.46 -31.55
CA ASP A 32 -1.35 -13.20 -31.15
C ASP A 32 -1.87 -13.32 -29.70
N SER A 33 -1.20 -12.62 -28.79
CA SER A 33 -1.57 -12.61 -27.39
C SER A 33 -1.73 -11.19 -26.88
N ILE A 34 -2.74 -10.96 -26.04
CA ILE A 34 -3.03 -9.66 -25.43
C ILE A 34 -3.00 -9.80 -23.92
N ALA A 35 -2.13 -9.03 -23.28
CA ALA A 35 -2.10 -8.91 -21.83
C ALA A 35 -3.30 -8.09 -21.33
N ILE A 36 -4.06 -8.65 -20.39
CA ILE A 36 -5.22 -8.00 -19.79
C ILE A 36 -4.81 -7.45 -18.42
N PRO A 37 -5.10 -6.19 -18.12
CA PRO A 37 -4.88 -5.60 -16.81
C PRO A 37 -5.59 -6.36 -15.70
N GLY A 38 -5.06 -6.27 -14.49
CA GLY A 38 -5.72 -6.76 -13.29
C GLY A 38 -7.11 -6.13 -13.13
N SER A 39 -8.11 -6.99 -12.87
CA SER A 39 -9.48 -6.59 -12.53
C SER A 39 -10.02 -7.55 -11.46
N SER A 40 -11.14 -7.19 -10.85
CA SER A 40 -11.80 -8.06 -9.85
C SER A 40 -12.12 -9.46 -10.37
N SER A 41 -12.39 -9.60 -11.69
CA SER A 41 -12.72 -10.89 -12.33
C SER A 41 -11.50 -11.75 -12.67
N VAL A 42 -10.32 -11.16 -12.86
CA VAL A 42 -9.10 -11.88 -13.26
C VAL A 42 -7.98 -11.76 -12.23
N GLY A 43 -8.17 -11.00 -11.16
CA GLY A 43 -7.21 -10.75 -10.11
C GLY A 43 -6.15 -9.70 -10.48
N SER A 44 -5.29 -9.33 -9.50
CA SER A 44 -4.29 -8.26 -9.64
C SER A 44 -3.21 -8.53 -10.69
N THR A 45 -2.96 -9.79 -11.05
CA THR A 45 -2.00 -10.16 -12.09
C THR A 45 -2.57 -9.98 -13.50
N GLY A 46 -3.92 -9.91 -13.62
CA GLY A 46 -4.58 -9.87 -14.93
C GLY A 46 -4.63 -11.23 -15.60
N ALA A 47 -4.85 -11.24 -16.92
CA ALA A 47 -4.93 -12.42 -17.75
C ALA A 47 -4.20 -12.20 -19.08
N THR A 48 -4.04 -13.28 -19.86
CA THR A 48 -3.55 -13.22 -21.25
C THR A 48 -4.59 -13.86 -22.14
N ASP A 49 -5.07 -13.16 -23.18
CA ASP A 49 -5.98 -13.69 -24.18
C ASP A 49 -5.20 -14.05 -25.46
N ILE A 50 -5.49 -15.21 -26.04
CA ILE A 50 -4.96 -15.67 -27.31
C ILE A 50 -6.13 -15.92 -28.23
N MET A 51 -6.05 -15.49 -29.49
CA MET A 51 -7.07 -15.71 -30.50
C MET A 51 -6.63 -16.80 -31.49
N PHE A 52 -7.49 -17.78 -31.69
CA PHE A 52 -7.39 -18.79 -32.75
C PHE A 52 -8.66 -18.73 -33.59
N GLY A 53 -8.64 -17.94 -34.66
CA GLY A 53 -9.83 -17.69 -35.45
C GLY A 53 -10.99 -17.14 -34.61
N ALA A 54 -12.14 -17.81 -34.61
CA ALA A 54 -13.30 -17.45 -33.80
C ALA A 54 -13.22 -17.95 -32.33
N HIS A 55 -12.19 -18.69 -31.97
CA HIS A 55 -11.98 -19.28 -30.65
C HIS A 55 -11.00 -18.44 -29.83
N LYS A 56 -11.36 -18.11 -28.57
CA LYS A 56 -10.51 -17.39 -27.65
C LYS A 56 -10.05 -18.31 -26.50
N ILE A 57 -8.75 -18.32 -26.23
CA ILE A 57 -8.18 -18.94 -25.04
C ILE A 57 -7.80 -17.82 -24.07
N ARG A 58 -8.34 -17.90 -22.86
CA ARG A 58 -8.00 -16.99 -21.77
C ARG A 58 -7.15 -17.70 -20.73
N ILE A 59 -5.94 -17.21 -20.50
CA ILE A 59 -5.05 -17.71 -19.45
C ILE A 59 -5.21 -16.82 -18.21
N ILE A 60 -5.61 -17.41 -17.08
CA ILE A 60 -5.75 -16.74 -15.78
C ILE A 60 -4.66 -17.27 -14.85
N TYR A 61 -3.92 -16.37 -14.23
CA TYR A 61 -2.81 -16.68 -13.32
C TYR A 61 -3.31 -16.65 -11.88
N LYS A 62 -3.45 -17.80 -11.25
CA LYS A 62 -3.89 -17.94 -9.86
C LYS A 62 -2.76 -18.43 -8.98
N PRO A 63 -2.72 -18.03 -7.69
CA PRO A 63 -1.77 -18.62 -6.75
C PRO A 63 -2.11 -20.10 -6.53
N THR A 64 -1.09 -20.91 -6.26
CA THR A 64 -1.25 -22.34 -5.91
C THR A 64 -1.97 -22.54 -4.60
N SER A 65 -1.81 -21.61 -3.67
CA SER A 65 -2.56 -21.52 -2.41
C SER A 65 -3.40 -20.25 -2.41
N GLY A 66 -4.63 -20.33 -1.96
CA GLY A 66 -5.67 -19.28 -1.95
C GLY A 66 -5.28 -17.83 -1.74
N GLY A 67 -4.58 -17.22 -2.68
CA GLY A 67 -4.73 -15.80 -2.98
C GLY A 67 -4.04 -14.76 -2.11
N MET A 68 -3.08 -15.08 -1.25
CA MET A 68 -2.35 -14.04 -0.55
C MET A 68 -1.16 -13.52 -1.38
N ASN A 69 -1.10 -12.19 -1.57
CA ASN A 69 0.12 -11.59 -2.13
C ASN A 69 1.22 -11.54 -1.05
N GLU A 70 2.46 -11.52 -1.48
CA GLU A 70 3.63 -11.51 -0.61
C GLU A 70 3.61 -10.35 0.43
N THR A 71 3.10 -9.19 0.03
CA THR A 71 3.01 -8.02 0.92
C THR A 71 2.05 -8.28 2.07
N THR A 72 0.88 -8.85 1.78
CA THR A 72 -0.12 -9.20 2.81
C THR A 72 0.41 -10.30 3.73
N LEU A 73 1.07 -11.33 3.18
CA LEU A 73 1.67 -12.39 3.96
C LEU A 73 2.71 -11.84 4.94
N ASN A 74 3.60 -10.97 4.47
CA ASN A 74 4.63 -10.33 5.29
C ASN A 74 4.04 -9.46 6.41
N ALA A 75 3.00 -8.70 6.13
CA ALA A 75 2.28 -7.92 7.14
C ALA A 75 1.64 -8.85 8.19
N THR A 76 0.93 -9.90 7.72
CA THR A 76 0.25 -10.84 8.63
C THR A 76 1.23 -11.56 9.56
N ILE A 77 2.42 -11.94 9.11
CA ILE A 77 3.44 -12.53 10.00
C ILE A 77 3.75 -11.55 11.15
N THR A 78 4.02 -10.28 10.80
CA THR A 78 4.42 -9.26 11.78
C THR A 78 3.28 -8.89 12.76
N GLU A 79 2.04 -9.04 12.35
CA GLU A 79 0.85 -8.66 13.11
C GLU A 79 0.27 -9.84 13.91
N LEU A 80 -0.05 -10.95 13.23
CA LEU A 80 -0.78 -12.07 13.82
C LEU A 80 0.08 -12.93 14.73
N ALA A 81 1.33 -13.22 14.33
CA ALA A 81 2.20 -14.11 15.11
C ALA A 81 2.46 -13.60 16.54
N PRO A 82 2.82 -12.31 16.77
CA PRO A 82 3.02 -11.80 18.13
C PRO A 82 1.73 -11.76 18.95
N ALA A 83 0.56 -11.49 18.34
CA ALA A 83 -0.71 -11.49 19.02
C ALA A 83 -1.05 -12.88 19.57
N LEU A 84 -0.91 -13.92 18.74
CA LEU A 84 -1.12 -15.32 19.15
C LEU A 84 -0.16 -15.74 20.27
N ALA A 85 1.13 -15.41 20.14
CA ALA A 85 2.13 -15.73 21.14
C ALA A 85 1.86 -15.03 22.48
N TYR A 86 1.54 -13.73 22.43
CA TYR A 86 1.25 -12.94 23.62
C TYR A 86 0.01 -13.47 24.37
N MET A 87 -1.09 -13.71 23.67
CA MET A 87 -2.33 -14.24 24.25
C MET A 87 -2.12 -15.63 24.86
N SER A 88 -1.21 -16.44 24.30
CA SER A 88 -0.83 -17.76 24.84
C SER A 88 0.18 -17.69 26.01
N GLY A 89 0.59 -16.50 26.44
CA GLY A 89 1.56 -16.33 27.54
C GLY A 89 3.02 -16.60 27.16
N LYS A 90 3.33 -16.80 25.87
CA LYS A 90 4.70 -17.08 25.41
C LYS A 90 5.50 -15.78 25.25
N LYS A 91 6.70 -15.72 25.85
CA LYS A 91 7.50 -14.49 25.86
C LYS A 91 8.63 -14.47 24.84
N LYS A 92 9.26 -15.60 24.56
CA LYS A 92 10.48 -15.68 23.74
C LYS A 92 10.52 -16.94 22.91
N PHE A 93 11.20 -16.85 21.78
CA PHE A 93 11.52 -17.98 20.91
C PHE A 93 13.00 -17.91 20.53
N ARG A 94 13.65 -19.05 20.39
CA ARG A 94 15.07 -19.14 19.98
C ARG A 94 15.28 -18.74 18.52
N ASN A 95 14.36 -19.17 17.67
CA ASN A 95 14.42 -18.94 16.22
C ASN A 95 13.02 -18.97 15.59
N ALA A 96 12.95 -18.66 14.30
CA ALA A 96 11.72 -18.64 13.52
C ALA A 96 11.02 -20.01 13.44
N SER A 97 11.77 -21.11 13.41
CA SER A 97 11.21 -22.46 13.33
C SER A 97 10.45 -22.83 14.63
N GLU A 98 11.04 -22.56 15.79
CA GLU A 98 10.37 -22.75 17.09
C GLU A 98 9.11 -21.89 17.18
N PHE A 99 9.18 -20.64 16.72
CA PHE A 99 8.04 -19.75 16.70
C PHE A 99 6.93 -20.31 15.79
N GLN A 100 7.26 -20.75 14.58
CA GLN A 100 6.29 -21.35 13.67
C GLN A 100 5.62 -22.62 14.23
N GLN A 101 6.40 -23.51 14.82
CA GLN A 101 5.84 -24.70 15.46
C GLN A 101 4.85 -24.35 16.58
N PHE A 102 5.18 -23.35 17.39
CA PHE A 102 4.27 -22.85 18.39
C PHE A 102 3.00 -22.26 17.78
N LEU A 103 3.09 -21.47 16.70
CA LEU A 103 1.95 -20.87 16.05
C LEU A 103 0.99 -21.90 15.45
N MET A 104 1.48 -23.04 14.99
CA MET A 104 0.64 -24.13 14.49
C MET A 104 -0.32 -24.69 15.55
N THR A 105 0.07 -24.63 16.82
CA THR A 105 -0.81 -25.02 17.95
C THR A 105 -1.62 -23.84 18.49
N ALA A 106 -1.08 -22.62 18.42
CA ALA A 106 -1.70 -21.41 18.96
C ALA A 106 -2.70 -20.72 18.01
N LYS A 107 -2.75 -21.13 16.74
CA LYS A 107 -3.59 -20.49 15.71
C LYS A 107 -5.09 -20.48 15.99
N ASP A 108 -5.55 -21.32 16.93
CA ASP A 108 -6.94 -21.36 17.36
C ASP A 108 -7.25 -20.43 18.54
N ASN A 109 -6.25 -19.76 19.11
CA ASN A 109 -6.45 -18.79 20.19
C ASN A 109 -7.23 -17.57 19.68
N GLY A 110 -8.13 -17.07 20.51
CA GLY A 110 -9.15 -16.09 20.17
C GLY A 110 -8.65 -14.65 19.95
N VAL A 111 -7.65 -14.42 19.09
CA VAL A 111 -7.18 -13.06 18.72
C VAL A 111 -7.95 -12.45 17.54
N TYR A 112 -8.91 -13.16 17.01
CA TYR A 112 -9.63 -12.78 15.81
C TYR A 112 -10.88 -11.96 16.14
N VAL A 113 -11.17 -10.96 15.33
CA VAL A 113 -12.36 -10.10 15.51
C VAL A 113 -13.65 -10.83 15.11
N ASN A 114 -13.59 -11.70 14.11
CA ASN A 114 -14.71 -12.48 13.63
C ASN A 114 -14.26 -13.80 12.95
N ASP A 115 -15.23 -14.67 12.61
CA ASP A 115 -14.97 -15.99 12.02
C ASP A 115 -14.28 -15.92 10.64
N LYS A 116 -14.56 -14.88 9.84
CA LYS A 116 -13.91 -14.71 8.53
C LYS A 116 -12.43 -14.42 8.69
N ASP A 117 -12.08 -13.56 9.65
CA ASP A 117 -10.70 -13.25 9.98
C ASP A 117 -10.01 -14.44 10.65
N ALA A 118 -10.71 -15.20 11.49
CA ALA A 118 -10.21 -16.45 12.07
C ALA A 118 -9.86 -17.47 10.99
N LYS A 119 -10.77 -17.73 10.04
CA LYS A 119 -10.50 -18.61 8.91
C LYS A 119 -9.30 -18.18 8.09
N ALA A 120 -9.21 -16.88 7.80
CA ALA A 120 -8.08 -16.33 7.05
C ALA A 120 -6.77 -16.45 7.86
N GLY A 121 -6.76 -16.04 9.12
CA GLY A 121 -5.58 -16.05 9.98
C GLY A 121 -4.99 -17.44 10.19
N LYS A 122 -5.84 -18.46 10.44
CA LYS A 122 -5.41 -19.85 10.56
C LYS A 122 -4.74 -20.35 9.27
N ALA A 123 -5.33 -20.09 8.12
CA ALA A 123 -4.75 -20.43 6.82
C ALA A 123 -3.42 -19.71 6.56
N TYR A 124 -3.26 -18.47 7.06
CA TYR A 124 -2.04 -17.70 6.91
C TYR A 124 -0.90 -18.26 7.75
N VAL A 125 -1.17 -18.65 8.99
CA VAL A 125 -0.18 -19.29 9.85
C VAL A 125 0.46 -20.53 9.19
N GLU A 126 -0.34 -21.31 8.47
CA GLU A 126 0.13 -22.51 7.77
C GLU A 126 1.09 -22.20 6.62
N ILE A 127 0.94 -21.06 5.98
CA ILE A 127 1.76 -20.66 4.81
C ILE A 127 2.82 -19.60 5.12
N PHE A 128 3.00 -19.16 6.37
CA PHE A 128 4.07 -18.22 6.74
C PHE A 128 5.45 -18.62 6.21
N PRO A 129 5.87 -19.91 6.30
CA PRO A 129 7.18 -20.32 5.78
C PRO A 129 7.35 -20.15 4.26
N THR A 130 6.27 -19.92 3.50
CA THR A 130 6.35 -19.70 2.05
C THR A 130 6.73 -18.27 1.66
N SER A 131 6.81 -17.34 2.63
CA SER A 131 7.26 -15.99 2.37
C SER A 131 8.75 -15.96 2.03
N SER A 132 9.11 -15.22 0.98
CA SER A 132 10.50 -14.97 0.61
C SER A 132 11.28 -14.20 1.69
N LYS A 133 10.58 -13.52 2.60
CA LYS A 133 11.12 -12.76 3.73
C LYS A 133 10.79 -13.37 5.09
N TYR A 134 10.47 -14.65 5.11
CA TYR A 134 9.98 -15.34 6.31
C TYR A 134 10.85 -15.09 7.55
N ALA A 135 12.16 -15.34 7.47
CA ALA A 135 13.07 -15.16 8.61
C ALA A 135 13.09 -13.70 9.11
N GLU A 136 13.17 -12.74 8.19
CA GLU A 136 13.12 -11.29 8.51
C GLU A 136 11.80 -10.93 9.21
N LYS A 137 10.67 -11.42 8.70
CA LYS A 137 9.36 -11.08 9.25
C LYS A 137 9.08 -11.78 10.59
N MET A 138 9.62 -12.96 10.81
CA MET A 138 9.58 -13.64 12.11
C MET A 138 10.43 -12.89 13.15
N ASP A 139 11.58 -12.34 12.78
CA ASP A 139 12.37 -11.44 13.64
C ASP A 139 11.58 -10.18 13.99
N ASN A 140 10.90 -9.58 13.02
CA ASN A 140 10.01 -8.44 13.25
C ASN A 140 8.82 -8.82 14.18
N ALA A 141 8.25 -10.00 14.02
CA ALA A 141 7.20 -10.50 14.92
C ALA A 141 7.72 -10.67 16.36
N MET A 142 8.97 -11.12 16.54
CA MET A 142 9.61 -11.16 17.87
C MET A 142 9.79 -9.76 18.45
N ALA A 143 10.14 -8.75 17.64
CA ALA A 143 10.21 -7.36 18.09
C ALA A 143 8.87 -6.85 18.60
N VAL A 144 7.76 -7.14 17.88
CA VAL A 144 6.41 -6.76 18.29
C VAL A 144 5.99 -7.52 19.57
N LEU A 145 6.36 -8.79 19.69
CA LEU A 145 6.11 -9.56 20.90
C LEU A 145 6.84 -8.97 22.12
N ASN A 146 8.11 -8.54 21.93
CA ASN A 146 8.86 -7.84 22.98
C ASN A 146 8.16 -6.55 23.39
N TYR A 147 7.69 -5.72 22.41
CA TYR A 147 6.89 -4.54 22.68
C TYR A 147 5.68 -4.85 23.58
N LEU A 148 4.91 -5.89 23.23
CA LEU A 148 3.72 -6.26 24.00
C LEU A 148 4.09 -6.64 25.45
N TRP A 149 5.21 -7.32 25.67
CA TRP A 149 5.64 -7.73 27.01
C TRP A 149 6.32 -6.63 27.81
N GLU A 150 7.06 -5.74 27.16
CA GLU A 150 7.81 -4.67 27.85
C GLU A 150 6.90 -3.48 28.20
N GLU A 151 5.98 -3.11 27.31
CA GLU A 151 5.16 -1.90 27.48
C GLU A 151 3.78 -2.16 28.11
N HIS A 152 3.31 -3.41 28.13
CA HIS A 152 1.99 -3.77 28.63
C HIS A 152 2.05 -4.92 29.63
N ALA A 153 1.59 -4.65 30.86
CA ALA A 153 1.47 -5.71 31.87
C ALA A 153 0.37 -6.70 31.48
N LYS A 154 0.72 -8.00 31.37
CA LYS A 154 -0.22 -9.06 30.98
C LYS A 154 -1.49 -9.09 31.86
N SER A 155 -1.35 -8.83 33.16
CA SER A 155 -2.49 -8.80 34.09
C SER A 155 -3.50 -7.68 33.84
N SER A 156 -3.11 -6.61 33.14
CA SER A 156 -4.00 -5.50 32.78
C SER A 156 -4.69 -5.68 31.44
N ILE A 157 -4.30 -6.70 30.68
CA ILE A 157 -4.85 -6.97 29.34
C ILE A 157 -5.91 -8.06 29.43
N LYS A 158 -7.10 -7.73 28.93
CA LYS A 158 -8.20 -8.67 28.75
C LYS A 158 -8.03 -9.46 27.45
N GLN A 159 -7.74 -8.75 26.35
CA GLN A 159 -7.69 -9.33 25.02
C GLN A 159 -6.76 -8.53 24.10
N VAL A 160 -6.08 -9.23 23.17
CA VAL A 160 -5.44 -8.63 21.98
C VAL A 160 -6.17 -9.10 20.76
N TYR A 161 -6.53 -8.17 19.87
CA TYR A 161 -7.19 -8.47 18.59
C TYR A 161 -6.27 -8.19 17.41
N TRP A 162 -6.28 -9.08 16.44
CA TRP A 162 -5.71 -8.83 15.12
C TRP A 162 -6.75 -8.07 14.27
N GLY A 163 -6.47 -6.80 13.98
CA GLY A 163 -7.36 -5.89 13.28
C GLY A 163 -7.24 -5.96 11.75
N TYR A 164 -7.30 -7.13 11.17
CA TYR A 164 -7.07 -7.37 9.74
C TYR A 164 -8.10 -6.67 8.83
N ARG A 165 -9.27 -7.27 8.65
CA ARG A 165 -10.36 -6.72 7.84
C ARG A 165 -11.44 -6.07 8.68
N ALA A 166 -11.69 -6.63 9.83
CA ALA A 166 -12.61 -6.09 10.80
C ALA A 166 -11.86 -5.41 11.95
N LYS A 167 -12.52 -4.46 12.59
CA LYS A 167 -12.04 -3.82 13.82
C LYS A 167 -12.87 -4.32 15.00
N PRO A 168 -12.31 -4.37 16.22
CA PRO A 168 -13.06 -4.74 17.41
C PRO A 168 -14.27 -3.84 17.65
N LYS A 169 -15.23 -4.32 18.42
CA LYS A 169 -16.43 -3.55 18.80
C LYS A 169 -15.99 -2.22 19.46
N GLY A 170 -16.60 -1.12 19.04
CA GLY A 170 -16.28 0.22 19.54
C GLY A 170 -15.12 0.93 18.83
N VAL A 171 -14.43 0.26 17.89
CA VAL A 171 -13.38 0.86 17.07
C VAL A 171 -13.93 1.24 15.69
N MET A 172 -13.63 2.45 15.23
CA MET A 172 -14.04 2.90 13.89
C MET A 172 -13.41 2.01 12.80
N PRO A 173 -14.16 1.65 11.74
CA PRO A 173 -13.64 0.84 10.63
C PRO A 173 -12.40 1.44 9.94
N SER A 174 -12.27 2.77 9.99
CA SER A 174 -11.16 3.52 9.39
C SER A 174 -9.93 3.64 10.31
N HIS A 175 -9.97 3.09 11.53
CA HIS A 175 -8.86 3.16 12.48
C HIS A 175 -7.61 2.50 11.92
N LYS A 176 -6.44 3.15 12.08
CA LYS A 176 -5.14 2.71 11.50
C LYS A 176 -4.48 1.56 12.25
N GLY A 177 -5.00 1.14 13.41
CA GLY A 177 -4.42 0.05 14.19
C GLY A 177 -4.44 -1.28 13.45
N ASP A 178 -3.34 -2.01 13.50
CA ASP A 178 -3.15 -3.36 13.01
C ASP A 178 -3.41 -4.39 14.12
N LEU A 179 -3.06 -4.02 15.36
CA LEU A 179 -3.46 -4.72 16.59
C LEU A 179 -4.28 -3.81 17.48
N PHE A 180 -5.13 -4.40 18.31
CA PHE A 180 -5.88 -3.70 19.35
C PHE A 180 -5.71 -4.41 20.68
N ILE A 181 -5.39 -3.64 21.72
CA ILE A 181 -5.22 -4.12 23.08
C ILE A 181 -6.43 -3.64 23.89
N GLU A 182 -7.25 -4.58 24.33
CA GLU A 182 -8.35 -4.32 25.26
C GLU A 182 -7.86 -4.57 26.69
N TYR A 183 -7.94 -3.56 27.52
CA TYR A 183 -7.57 -3.65 28.92
C TYR A 183 -8.73 -4.14 29.79
N THR A 184 -8.42 -4.67 30.97
CA THR A 184 -9.42 -5.10 31.96
C THR A 184 -10.32 -3.94 32.43
N SER A 185 -9.86 -2.70 32.29
CA SER A 185 -10.64 -1.48 32.53
C SER A 185 -11.73 -1.23 31.47
N GLY A 186 -11.73 -1.96 30.37
CA GLY A 186 -12.59 -1.74 29.20
C GLY A 186 -12.06 -0.70 28.20
N SER A 187 -10.94 -0.02 28.52
CA SER A 187 -10.29 0.87 27.55
C SER A 187 -9.59 0.08 26.44
N MET A 188 -9.37 0.73 25.28
CA MET A 188 -8.73 0.10 24.12
C MET A 188 -7.61 0.97 23.58
N LEU A 189 -6.51 0.32 23.13
CA LEU A 189 -5.40 0.95 22.45
C LEU A 189 -5.21 0.30 21.08
N GLY A 190 -5.15 1.09 20.02
CA GLY A 190 -4.72 0.66 18.70
C GLY A 190 -3.21 0.74 18.54
N VAL A 191 -2.62 -0.26 17.91
CA VAL A 191 -1.19 -0.32 17.61
C VAL A 191 -1.03 -0.45 16.10
N SER A 192 -0.44 0.56 15.45
CA SER A 192 -0.04 0.46 14.05
C SER A 192 1.39 -0.06 13.95
N LEU A 193 1.58 -1.11 13.20
CA LEU A 193 2.86 -1.80 13.07
C LEU A 193 3.56 -1.43 11.78
N LYS A 194 4.84 -1.10 11.90
CA LYS A 194 5.74 -0.86 10.77
C LYS A 194 6.90 -1.85 10.86
N ALA A 195 7.36 -2.33 9.71
CA ALA A 195 8.50 -3.23 9.65
C ALA A 195 9.45 -2.80 8.52
N GLY A 196 10.73 -2.66 8.81
CA GLY A 196 11.69 -2.20 7.81
C GLY A 196 13.07 -1.92 8.36
N GLY A 197 13.99 -1.46 7.50
CA GLY A 197 15.34 -1.07 7.90
C GLY A 197 15.34 0.16 8.81
N ALA A 198 16.40 0.33 9.59
CA ALA A 198 16.53 1.43 10.56
C ALA A 198 16.40 2.82 9.93
N LYS A 199 16.89 2.98 8.69
CA LYS A 199 16.88 4.24 7.92
C LYS A 199 15.62 4.41 7.06
N THR A 200 14.74 3.42 6.97
CA THR A 200 13.53 3.49 6.14
C THR A 200 12.51 4.36 6.83
N SER A 201 12.07 5.43 6.17
CA SER A 201 10.94 6.24 6.60
C SER A 201 9.64 5.65 6.03
N GLU A 202 8.68 5.41 6.89
CA GLU A 202 7.38 4.88 6.49
C GLU A 202 6.44 5.99 6.01
N PRO A 203 5.57 5.73 5.01
CA PRO A 203 4.58 6.72 4.63
C PRO A 203 3.50 6.85 5.70
N GLN A 204 3.20 8.09 6.10
CA GLN A 204 2.04 8.41 6.94
C GLN A 204 0.73 8.28 6.17
N LEU A 205 0.77 8.54 4.87
CA LEU A 205 -0.37 8.44 3.97
C LEU A 205 0.07 7.86 2.62
N ASN A 206 -0.77 6.99 2.06
CA ASN A 206 -0.70 6.57 0.66
C ASN A 206 -2.13 6.59 0.11
N THR A 207 -2.41 7.47 -0.86
CA THR A 207 -3.76 7.70 -1.37
C THR A 207 -3.75 8.00 -2.86
N TYR A 208 -4.93 7.95 -3.51
CA TYR A 208 -5.08 8.38 -4.91
C TYR A 208 -5.05 9.89 -5.03
N VAL A 209 -4.38 10.42 -6.05
CA VAL A 209 -4.33 11.87 -6.32
C VAL A 209 -5.71 12.47 -6.50
N ASN A 210 -6.62 11.79 -7.20
CA ASN A 210 -8.00 12.26 -7.35
C ASN A 210 -8.69 12.46 -5.99
N LYS A 211 -8.44 11.54 -5.04
CA LYS A 211 -8.99 11.65 -3.69
C LYS A 211 -8.41 12.83 -2.91
N VAL A 212 -7.16 13.21 -3.17
CA VAL A 212 -6.57 14.40 -2.54
C VAL A 212 -7.40 15.65 -2.86
N PHE A 213 -7.75 15.86 -4.13
CA PHE A 213 -8.59 16.98 -4.54
C PHE A 213 -10.00 16.92 -3.94
N ASP A 214 -10.58 15.73 -3.85
CA ASP A 214 -11.90 15.52 -3.23
C ASP A 214 -11.86 15.85 -1.72
N ASP A 215 -10.80 15.43 -1.03
CA ASP A 215 -10.59 15.70 0.40
C ASP A 215 -10.31 17.19 0.70
N PHE A 216 -9.74 17.93 -0.26
CA PHE A 216 -9.62 19.41 -0.19
C PHE A 216 -10.92 20.13 -0.58
N GLY A 217 -11.88 19.46 -1.23
CA GLY A 217 -13.07 20.10 -1.81
C GLY A 217 -12.79 20.86 -3.12
N TYR A 218 -11.70 20.55 -3.82
CA TYR A 218 -11.24 21.26 -5.02
C TYR A 218 -11.54 20.50 -6.32
N SER A 219 -12.80 20.14 -6.52
CA SER A 219 -13.24 19.37 -7.70
C SER A 219 -12.90 20.04 -9.04
N SER A 220 -12.98 21.37 -9.12
CA SER A 220 -12.60 22.12 -10.33
C SER A 220 -11.11 21.96 -10.67
N LYS A 221 -10.23 22.02 -9.68
CA LYS A 221 -8.78 21.79 -9.86
C LYS A 221 -8.47 20.36 -10.31
N LYS A 222 -9.24 19.38 -9.82
CA LYS A 222 -9.14 17.99 -10.27
C LYS A 222 -9.40 17.86 -11.77
N GLU A 223 -10.46 18.47 -12.26
CA GLU A 223 -10.80 18.40 -13.70
C GLU A 223 -9.79 19.17 -14.57
N VAL A 224 -9.28 20.31 -14.09
CA VAL A 224 -8.19 21.04 -14.76
C VAL A 224 -6.94 20.17 -14.87
N LEU A 225 -6.55 19.47 -13.78
CA LEU A 225 -5.39 18.57 -13.81
C LEU A 225 -5.59 17.41 -14.77
N LYS A 226 -6.76 16.77 -14.77
CA LYS A 226 -7.08 15.68 -15.71
C LYS A 226 -6.97 16.15 -17.16
N LYS A 227 -7.56 17.31 -17.46
CA LYS A 227 -7.46 17.89 -18.80
C LYS A 227 -6.02 18.16 -19.19
N LYS A 228 -5.22 18.72 -18.29
CA LYS A 228 -3.81 19.03 -18.55
C LYS A 228 -2.97 17.75 -18.80
N VAL A 229 -3.19 16.67 -18.02
CA VAL A 229 -2.55 15.36 -18.26
C VAL A 229 -2.98 14.81 -19.63
N TYR A 230 -4.24 14.95 -20.00
CA TYR A 230 -4.71 14.54 -21.31
C TYR A 230 -4.03 15.33 -22.43
N ASP A 231 -4.08 16.66 -22.37
CA ASP A 231 -3.58 17.54 -23.44
C ASP A 231 -2.05 17.41 -23.63
N GLU A 232 -1.30 17.27 -22.53
CA GLU A 232 0.16 17.24 -22.58
C GLU A 232 0.76 15.85 -22.76
N ILE A 233 0.06 14.79 -22.38
CA ILE A 233 0.58 13.43 -22.41
C ILE A 233 -0.29 12.48 -23.23
N HIS A 234 -1.52 12.22 -22.79
CA HIS A 234 -2.36 11.16 -23.35
C HIS A 234 -2.70 11.41 -24.81
N SER A 235 -3.07 12.64 -25.18
CA SER A 235 -3.37 13.03 -26.57
C SER A 235 -2.17 12.88 -27.52
N LYS A 236 -0.92 12.98 -27.00
CA LYS A 236 0.31 12.85 -27.82
C LYS A 236 0.57 11.42 -28.29
N ILE A 237 -0.14 10.46 -27.74
CA ILE A 237 -0.07 9.04 -28.09
C ILE A 237 -1.47 8.47 -28.33
N ASP A 238 -2.41 9.33 -28.72
CA ASP A 238 -3.80 9.00 -29.07
C ASP A 238 -4.54 8.16 -28.01
N LEU A 239 -4.27 8.42 -26.73
CA LEU A 239 -5.06 7.82 -25.65
C LEU A 239 -6.33 8.65 -25.41
N PRO A 240 -7.45 8.01 -25.03
CA PRO A 240 -8.65 8.76 -24.63
C PRO A 240 -8.43 9.47 -23.29
N ILE A 241 -9.25 10.50 -23.01
CA ILE A 241 -9.19 11.22 -21.73
C ILE A 241 -9.49 10.31 -20.53
N ASN A 242 -10.38 9.32 -20.73
CA ASN A 242 -10.70 8.28 -19.78
C ASN A 242 -10.70 6.93 -20.50
N TRP A 243 -10.08 5.94 -19.90
CA TRP A 243 -10.04 4.55 -20.41
C TRP A 243 -10.61 3.61 -19.35
N THR A 244 -11.91 3.65 -19.21
CA THR A 244 -12.65 2.91 -18.19
C THR A 244 -13.14 1.55 -18.66
N SER A 245 -13.54 1.47 -19.93
CA SER A 245 -13.96 0.20 -20.53
C SER A 245 -12.79 -0.74 -20.75
N ARG A 246 -13.09 -2.04 -20.84
CA ARG A 246 -12.08 -3.07 -21.10
C ARG A 246 -11.37 -2.88 -22.44
N SER A 247 -12.13 -2.55 -23.49
CA SER A 247 -11.58 -2.32 -24.83
C SER A 247 -10.67 -1.10 -24.86
N GLU A 248 -11.06 0.02 -24.25
CA GLU A 248 -10.23 1.21 -24.13
C GLU A 248 -8.92 0.92 -23.39
N LYS A 249 -8.98 0.17 -22.28
CA LYS A 249 -7.78 -0.23 -21.52
C LYS A 249 -6.82 -1.06 -22.37
N ILE A 250 -7.33 -2.05 -23.11
CA ILE A 250 -6.51 -2.91 -23.97
C ILE A 250 -5.84 -2.07 -25.07
N THR A 251 -6.62 -1.23 -25.76
CA THR A 251 -6.11 -0.36 -26.82
C THR A 251 -5.07 0.62 -26.29
N SER A 252 -5.32 1.24 -25.15
CA SER A 252 -4.40 2.19 -24.52
C SER A 252 -3.09 1.52 -24.13
N ILE A 253 -3.15 0.33 -23.53
CA ILE A 253 -1.96 -0.45 -23.17
C ILE A 253 -1.13 -0.78 -24.41
N SER A 254 -1.75 -1.28 -25.49
CA SER A 254 -1.06 -1.57 -26.76
C SER A 254 -0.33 -0.36 -27.32
N LYS A 255 -0.95 0.83 -27.28
CA LYS A 255 -0.31 2.07 -27.74
C LYS A 255 0.88 2.45 -26.87
N ILE A 256 0.75 2.37 -25.55
CA ILE A 256 1.83 2.65 -24.60
C ILE A 256 3.01 1.69 -24.80
N GLU A 257 2.73 0.39 -24.97
CA GLU A 257 3.75 -0.63 -25.24
C GLU A 257 4.47 -0.37 -26.56
N SER A 258 3.70 -0.09 -27.62
CA SER A 258 4.26 0.24 -28.92
C SER A 258 5.19 1.46 -28.87
N LEU A 259 4.79 2.50 -28.13
CA LEU A 259 5.66 3.66 -27.90
C LEU A 259 6.93 3.28 -27.15
N LYS A 260 6.79 2.52 -26.05
CA LYS A 260 7.92 2.10 -25.22
C LYS A 260 8.94 1.25 -25.99
N GLU A 261 8.47 0.39 -26.90
CA GLU A 261 9.31 -0.45 -27.75
C GLU A 261 9.97 0.35 -28.90
N LYS A 262 9.21 1.22 -29.57
CA LYS A 262 9.67 1.93 -30.77
C LYS A 262 10.47 3.20 -30.47
N ASP A 263 10.10 3.92 -29.42
CA ASP A 263 10.73 5.17 -29.01
C ASP A 263 10.80 5.31 -27.49
N PRO A 264 11.74 4.59 -26.83
CA PRO A 264 11.92 4.62 -25.39
C PRO A 264 12.24 6.03 -24.85
N ASN A 265 12.91 6.87 -25.65
CA ASN A 265 13.26 8.23 -25.23
C ASN A 265 12.00 9.11 -25.13
N ARG A 266 11.14 9.05 -26.14
CA ARG A 266 9.86 9.77 -26.13
C ARG A 266 8.94 9.23 -25.01
N TYR A 267 8.91 7.90 -24.80
CA TYR A 267 8.16 7.30 -23.70
C TYR A 267 8.61 7.85 -22.34
N ASN A 268 9.93 7.88 -22.07
CA ASN A 268 10.47 8.39 -20.81
C ASN A 268 10.21 9.90 -20.67
N ALA A 269 10.36 10.68 -21.74
CA ALA A 269 10.08 12.12 -21.72
C ALA A 269 8.60 12.42 -21.39
N LEU A 270 7.66 11.68 -21.97
CA LEU A 270 6.23 11.80 -21.66
C LEU A 270 5.91 11.39 -20.23
N TYR A 271 6.54 10.33 -19.73
CA TYR A 271 6.39 9.90 -18.34
C TYR A 271 6.91 10.97 -17.37
N ASP A 272 8.08 11.53 -17.62
CA ASP A 272 8.66 12.58 -16.79
C ASP A 272 7.79 13.85 -16.80
N ASN A 273 7.27 14.23 -17.98
CA ASN A 273 6.34 15.35 -18.09
C ASN A 273 5.03 15.08 -17.32
N MET A 274 4.50 13.86 -17.41
CA MET A 274 3.30 13.46 -16.68
C MET A 274 3.48 13.61 -15.16
N LEU A 275 4.61 13.15 -14.64
CA LEU A 275 4.94 13.33 -13.22
C LEU A 275 5.04 14.81 -12.84
N ASP A 276 5.66 15.62 -13.70
CA ASP A 276 5.82 17.07 -13.45
C ASP A 276 4.46 17.80 -13.47
N VAL A 277 3.59 17.47 -14.41
CA VAL A 277 2.23 18.03 -14.49
C VAL A 277 1.43 17.71 -13.24
N VAL A 278 1.43 16.45 -12.80
CA VAL A 278 0.66 16.02 -11.61
C VAL A 278 1.27 16.64 -10.35
N ARG A 279 2.59 16.64 -10.22
CA ARG A 279 3.30 17.25 -9.10
C ARG A 279 2.99 18.74 -8.98
N ASN A 280 3.03 19.48 -10.09
CA ASN A 280 2.70 20.91 -10.12
C ASN A 280 1.26 21.17 -9.67
N GLY A 281 0.29 20.38 -10.17
CA GLY A 281 -1.11 20.51 -9.74
C GLY A 281 -1.30 20.28 -8.24
N LEU A 282 -0.56 19.34 -7.66
CA LEU A 282 -0.58 19.11 -6.22
C LEU A 282 0.10 20.25 -5.44
N ILE A 283 1.26 20.73 -5.89
CA ILE A 283 1.96 21.87 -5.27
C ILE A 283 1.06 23.10 -5.25
N ASP A 284 0.41 23.42 -6.38
CA ASP A 284 -0.52 24.53 -6.46
C ASP A 284 -1.71 24.35 -5.50
N THR A 285 -2.19 23.11 -5.33
CA THR A 285 -3.29 22.78 -4.42
C THR A 285 -2.88 23.05 -2.98
N PHE A 286 -1.73 22.55 -2.55
CA PHE A 286 -1.24 22.74 -1.17
C PHE A 286 -0.83 24.19 -0.88
N ASN A 287 -0.47 24.99 -1.88
CA ASN A 287 -0.16 26.42 -1.72
C ASN A 287 -1.40 27.33 -1.81
N THR A 288 -2.58 26.81 -2.15
CA THR A 288 -3.77 27.63 -2.35
C THR A 288 -4.28 28.27 -1.07
N SER A 289 -4.32 27.48 0.00
CA SER A 289 -4.79 27.92 1.31
C SER A 289 -4.01 27.20 2.41
N LYS A 290 -3.44 27.97 3.32
CA LYS A 290 -2.77 27.44 4.52
C LYS A 290 -3.76 26.64 5.36
N ASP A 291 -4.94 27.17 5.58
CA ASP A 291 -5.90 26.56 6.49
C ASP A 291 -6.49 25.26 5.92
N ASP A 292 -6.76 25.22 4.60
CA ASP A 292 -7.22 23.98 3.95
C ASP A 292 -6.14 22.90 3.98
N THR A 293 -4.87 23.29 3.79
CA THR A 293 -3.75 22.35 3.88
C THR A 293 -3.55 21.82 5.29
N ILE A 294 -3.68 22.68 6.31
CA ILE A 294 -3.66 22.25 7.72
C ILE A 294 -4.80 21.28 8.01
N GLN A 295 -6.02 21.58 7.56
CA GLN A 295 -7.16 20.69 7.75
C GLN A 295 -6.97 19.35 7.04
N TYR A 296 -6.45 19.37 5.82
CA TYR A 296 -6.10 18.15 5.09
C TYR A 296 -5.09 17.29 5.88
N ILE A 297 -4.00 17.90 6.39
CA ILE A 297 -2.98 17.19 7.16
C ILE A 297 -3.60 16.59 8.44
N LYS A 298 -4.38 17.34 9.20
CA LYS A 298 -5.07 16.83 10.40
C LYS A 298 -5.98 15.65 10.06
N LYS A 299 -6.83 15.79 9.05
CA LYS A 299 -7.86 14.83 8.71
C LYS A 299 -7.32 13.57 8.03
N MET A 300 -6.33 13.70 7.15
CA MET A 300 -5.88 12.63 6.27
C MET A 300 -4.53 12.05 6.65
N VAL A 301 -3.60 12.84 7.17
CA VAL A 301 -2.25 12.40 7.52
C VAL A 301 -2.19 11.96 8.99
N ILE A 302 -2.57 12.81 9.93
CA ILE A 302 -2.55 12.52 11.37
C ILE A 302 -3.70 11.56 11.72
N LYS A 303 -4.93 11.88 11.33
CA LYS A 303 -6.13 11.05 11.43
C LYS A 303 -6.30 10.41 12.83
N LYS A 304 -6.34 11.24 13.86
CA LYS A 304 -6.46 10.79 15.24
C LYS A 304 -7.87 10.35 15.56
N ASP A 305 -8.01 9.22 16.22
CA ASP A 305 -9.25 8.79 16.87
C ASP A 305 -9.15 9.10 18.36
N GLU A 306 -10.01 9.98 18.85
CA GLU A 306 -10.01 10.41 20.27
C GLU A 306 -10.52 9.31 21.21
N GLN A 307 -11.35 8.37 20.71
CA GLN A 307 -11.94 7.30 21.54
C GLN A 307 -10.99 6.10 21.70
N VAL A 308 -10.22 5.77 20.67
CA VAL A 308 -9.25 4.69 20.70
C VAL A 308 -7.88 5.25 20.30
N PRO A 309 -7.02 5.56 21.28
CA PRO A 309 -5.69 6.05 21.02
C PRO A 309 -4.88 5.11 20.11
N LEU A 310 -3.98 5.69 19.33
CA LEU A 310 -3.08 4.97 18.43
C LEU A 310 -1.64 5.17 18.86
N VAL A 311 -0.89 4.07 18.95
CA VAL A 311 0.56 4.10 19.02
C VAL A 311 1.14 3.48 17.77
N VAL A 312 2.24 4.04 17.26
CA VAL A 312 2.94 3.50 16.09
C VAL A 312 4.26 2.88 16.53
N VAL A 313 4.42 1.58 16.25
CA VAL A 313 5.59 0.81 16.63
C VAL A 313 6.29 0.29 15.39
N LYS A 314 7.60 0.53 15.28
CA LYS A 314 8.44 0.04 14.20
C LYS A 314 9.32 -1.11 14.69
N ALA A 315 9.18 -2.26 14.03
CA ALA A 315 10.07 -3.41 14.21
C ALA A 315 11.29 -3.28 13.28
N ILE A 316 12.49 -3.46 13.85
CA ILE A 316 13.78 -3.46 13.17
C ILE A 316 14.56 -4.67 13.63
N GLY A 317 14.62 -5.74 12.80
CA GLY A 317 15.06 -7.04 13.26
C GLY A 317 14.23 -7.49 14.47
N LYS A 318 14.89 -7.88 15.58
CA LYS A 318 14.24 -8.30 16.84
C LYS A 318 14.00 -7.16 17.85
N LYS A 319 14.23 -5.91 17.45
CA LYS A 319 14.05 -4.73 18.30
C LYS A 319 12.88 -3.89 17.82
N PHE A 320 12.26 -3.15 18.72
CA PHE A 320 11.23 -2.17 18.39
C PHE A 320 11.63 -0.75 18.79
N LYS A 321 10.98 0.21 18.18
CA LYS A 321 10.99 1.61 18.59
C LYS A 321 9.63 2.25 18.34
N PHE A 322 9.31 3.27 19.12
CA PHE A 322 8.15 4.11 18.86
C PHE A 322 8.40 5.06 17.68
N VAL A 323 7.36 5.33 16.90
CA VAL A 323 7.36 6.32 15.83
C VAL A 323 6.42 7.45 16.25
N THR A 324 6.98 8.62 16.50
CA THR A 324 6.27 9.79 17.03
C THR A 324 6.10 10.92 16.00
N ASP A 325 6.29 10.61 14.73
CA ASP A 325 6.26 11.60 13.64
C ASP A 325 4.89 12.33 13.56
N GLU A 326 3.79 11.58 13.72
CA GLU A 326 2.44 12.14 13.68
C GLU A 326 2.17 13.05 14.89
N ASP A 327 2.63 12.66 16.08
CA ASP A 327 2.50 13.45 17.32
C ASP A 327 3.30 14.75 17.22
N ALA A 328 4.51 14.69 16.64
CA ALA A 328 5.33 15.87 16.41
C ALA A 328 4.64 16.85 15.47
N ILE A 329 4.03 16.38 14.37
CA ILE A 329 3.28 17.21 13.43
C ILE A 329 2.07 17.82 14.14
N GLU A 330 1.30 17.03 14.90
CA GLU A 330 0.10 17.49 15.62
C GLU A 330 0.43 18.60 16.59
N THR A 331 1.49 18.44 17.39
CA THR A 331 1.95 19.44 18.36
C THR A 331 2.45 20.73 17.69
N PHE A 332 2.97 20.61 16.48
CA PHE A 332 3.52 21.75 15.74
C PHE A 332 2.46 22.56 14.99
N ILE A 333 1.40 21.90 14.48
CA ILE A 333 0.34 22.53 13.67
C ILE A 333 -0.23 23.82 14.25
N PRO A 334 -0.56 23.95 15.56
CA PRO A 334 -1.10 25.19 16.12
C PRO A 334 -0.16 26.39 16.02
N LYS A 335 1.14 26.16 15.85
CA LYS A 335 2.18 27.20 15.74
C LYS A 335 2.42 27.64 14.30
N VAL A 336 1.88 26.92 13.29
CA VAL A 336 2.17 27.16 11.87
C VAL A 336 1.61 28.49 11.40
N THR A 337 2.51 29.38 10.96
CA THR A 337 2.17 30.68 10.41
C THR A 337 2.14 30.69 8.87
N LYS A 338 2.95 29.82 8.24
CA LYS A 338 3.09 29.74 6.77
C LYS A 338 3.27 28.31 6.30
N ILE A 339 2.76 28.01 5.12
CA ILE A 339 3.03 26.78 4.39
C ILE A 339 3.73 27.11 3.08
N ASN A 340 4.65 26.25 2.65
CA ASN A 340 5.34 26.36 1.39
C ASN A 340 5.49 24.97 0.76
N ALA A 341 4.80 24.73 -0.35
CA ALA A 341 4.96 23.53 -1.15
C ALA A 341 5.87 23.81 -2.34
N TYR A 342 6.87 22.96 -2.59
CA TYR A 342 7.87 23.17 -3.63
C TYR A 342 8.44 21.85 -4.18
N LYS A 343 8.99 21.92 -5.40
CA LYS A 343 9.58 20.79 -6.12
C LYS A 343 10.88 20.31 -5.49
N SER A 344 11.14 19.00 -5.57
CA SER A 344 12.50 18.47 -5.41
C SER A 344 13.36 18.86 -6.62
N THR A 345 14.61 19.22 -6.38
CA THR A 345 15.61 19.48 -7.43
C THR A 345 16.25 18.20 -7.96
N SER A 346 16.20 17.11 -7.20
CA SER A 346 16.87 15.83 -7.52
C SER A 346 15.94 14.73 -7.98
N SER A 347 14.62 14.92 -7.89
CA SER A 347 13.62 13.89 -8.24
C SER A 347 12.43 14.48 -8.98
N LYS A 348 12.02 13.83 -10.06
CA LYS A 348 10.79 14.18 -10.81
C LYS A 348 9.51 13.83 -10.04
N GLN A 349 9.57 12.83 -9.16
CA GLN A 349 8.43 12.33 -8.38
C GLN A 349 8.24 13.09 -7.08
N ASP A 350 9.33 13.57 -6.47
CA ASP A 350 9.32 14.10 -5.13
C ASP A 350 9.08 15.60 -5.10
N TRP A 351 8.43 16.05 -4.06
CA TRP A 351 8.21 17.44 -3.70
C TRP A 351 8.05 17.55 -2.17
N PHE A 352 8.00 18.73 -1.66
CA PHE A 352 8.01 18.98 -0.22
C PHE A 352 6.91 19.95 0.18
N VAL A 353 6.43 19.81 1.41
CA VAL A 353 5.58 20.79 2.09
C VAL A 353 6.25 21.16 3.40
N ASP A 354 6.64 22.41 3.51
CA ASP A 354 7.16 22.99 4.74
C ASP A 354 6.02 23.61 5.54
N LEU A 355 5.89 23.19 6.80
CA LEU A 355 5.08 23.81 7.81
C LEU A 355 5.99 24.73 8.64
N ILE A 356 5.81 26.03 8.54
CA ILE A 356 6.74 27.03 9.09
C ILE A 356 6.13 27.73 10.31
N ALA A 357 6.84 27.74 11.43
CA ALA A 357 6.49 28.41 12.67
C ALA A 357 7.69 29.22 13.21
N GLY A 358 7.77 30.49 12.83
CA GLY A 358 8.91 31.31 13.18
C GLY A 358 10.21 30.82 12.53
N ARG A 359 11.15 30.33 13.35
CA ARG A 359 12.44 29.77 12.88
C ARG A 359 12.41 28.25 12.71
N GLU A 360 11.38 27.59 13.19
CA GLU A 360 11.22 26.14 13.12
C GLU A 360 10.44 25.74 11.87
N THR A 361 10.82 24.64 11.26
CA THR A 361 10.14 24.10 10.08
C THR A 361 10.03 22.58 10.17
N ILE A 362 8.81 22.08 9.99
CA ILE A 362 8.60 20.66 9.72
C ILE A 362 8.46 20.48 8.21
N THR A 363 9.30 19.62 7.64
CA THR A 363 9.23 19.26 6.22
C THR A 363 8.58 17.92 6.02
N MET A 364 7.50 17.90 5.25
CA MET A 364 6.85 16.67 4.78
C MET A 364 7.31 16.37 3.35
N LYS A 365 7.80 15.16 3.12
CA LYS A 365 8.16 14.70 1.78
C LYS A 365 6.95 14.05 1.12
N MET A 366 6.60 14.52 -0.05
CA MET A 366 5.55 14.01 -0.92
C MET A 366 6.16 13.30 -2.12
N SER A 367 5.55 12.21 -2.57
CA SER A 367 5.98 11.49 -3.77
C SER A 367 4.79 11.12 -4.63
N VAL A 368 4.80 11.54 -5.90
CA VAL A 368 3.80 11.14 -6.90
C VAL A 368 4.26 9.84 -7.55
N ARG A 369 3.35 8.90 -7.69
CA ARG A 369 3.58 7.63 -8.39
C ARG A 369 2.43 7.34 -9.33
N THR A 370 2.72 6.70 -10.44
CA THR A 370 1.67 6.19 -11.32
C THR A 370 1.24 4.78 -10.88
N ASN A 371 -0.04 4.48 -11.01
CA ASN A 371 -0.51 3.11 -10.95
C ASN A 371 -0.08 2.41 -12.23
N LYS A 372 0.97 1.61 -12.14
CA LYS A 372 1.49 0.88 -13.28
C LYS A 372 0.40 0.04 -13.95
N VAL A 373 0.32 0.10 -15.27
CA VAL A 373 -0.52 -0.79 -16.07
C VAL A 373 0.32 -1.95 -16.61
N PRO A 374 -0.21 -3.19 -16.65
CA PRO A 374 0.53 -4.32 -17.23
C PRO A 374 0.88 -4.08 -18.72
N PRO A 375 2.06 -4.54 -19.17
CA PRO A 375 3.16 -5.15 -18.41
C PRO A 375 4.18 -4.13 -17.88
N ASP A 376 3.96 -3.56 -16.73
CA ASP A 376 4.85 -2.61 -16.06
C ASP A 376 5.03 -1.24 -16.75
N ASN A 377 4.00 -0.77 -17.45
CA ASN A 377 4.00 0.56 -18.04
C ASN A 377 3.78 1.64 -16.98
N LYS A 378 4.58 2.69 -17.05
CA LYS A 378 4.55 3.82 -16.10
C LYS A 378 3.58 4.93 -16.53
N ILE A 379 3.31 5.07 -17.84
CA ILE A 379 2.25 5.96 -18.31
C ILE A 379 0.92 5.34 -17.91
N ALA A 380 0.13 6.05 -17.12
CA ALA A 380 -1.09 5.55 -16.51
C ALA A 380 -2.16 6.65 -16.46
N GLN A 381 -3.40 6.26 -16.17
CA GLN A 381 -4.51 7.18 -15.95
C GLN A 381 -4.57 7.64 -14.49
N ASP A 382 -4.23 6.76 -13.56
CA ASP A 382 -4.36 7.00 -12.12
C ASP A 382 -3.00 7.19 -11.46
N PHE A 383 -2.99 8.05 -10.44
CA PHE A 383 -1.80 8.44 -9.71
C PHE A 383 -2.01 8.27 -8.21
N ASN A 384 -0.93 7.94 -7.50
CA ASN A 384 -0.89 7.87 -6.05
C ASN A 384 0.00 8.96 -5.48
N LEU A 385 -0.40 9.49 -4.33
CA LEU A 385 0.41 10.34 -3.47
C LEU A 385 0.84 9.56 -2.24
N ALA A 386 2.15 9.50 -1.99
CA ALA A 386 2.72 9.05 -0.73
C ALA A 386 3.24 10.24 0.06
N VAL A 387 2.92 10.31 1.34
CA VAL A 387 3.36 11.36 2.27
C VAL A 387 4.26 10.75 3.32
N LYS A 388 5.45 11.33 3.51
CA LYS A 388 6.41 10.93 4.54
C LYS A 388 6.84 12.13 5.35
N PHE A 389 7.08 11.90 6.64
CA PHE A 389 7.70 12.89 7.49
C PHE A 389 9.22 12.91 7.28
N ASN A 390 9.80 14.10 7.11
CA ASN A 390 11.24 14.28 6.86
C ASN A 390 11.98 14.95 8.04
N GLY A 391 11.30 15.17 9.14
CA GLY A 391 11.83 15.69 10.38
C GLY A 391 11.64 17.19 10.58
N ILE A 392 12.02 17.65 11.77
CA ILE A 392 12.07 19.08 12.17
C ILE A 392 13.46 19.62 11.80
N LYS A 393 13.49 20.77 11.16
CA LYS A 393 14.71 21.51 10.83
C LYS A 393 14.76 22.85 11.57
#